data_409a75995e9fe7339e9f4ee6e9138c9d
#
_entry.id   409a75995e9fe7339e9f4ee6e9138c9d
#
_cell.length_a   1.000
_cell.length_b   1.000
_cell.length_c   1.000
_cell.angle_alpha   90.00
_cell.angle_beta   90.00
_cell.angle_gamma   90.00
#
_symmetry.space_group_name_H-M   'P 1'
#
loop_
_entity.id
_entity.type
_entity.pdbx_description
1 polymer ?
#
loop_
_entity_poly.entity_id
_entity_poly.type
_entity_poly.pdbx_seq_one_letter_code
_entity_poly.pdbx_strand_id
1 'polypeptide(L)'
;LFDCVRQVRQLLESGDAPAITASGAAGGVRLMSVHKSKGLEFPVVFLADLNRSFNRQDLDRPVLVHPQLGVGAERVEVERRLRYDTVSKTALALTLEREAKAEELRILYVAMTRAQEKLIMVCSRKNPDKHLKELCALAELPAPPEAVAAVNCPGDWLLLALLSTYQAGVFHDYTGVCLLYTSPSPRDSTSS
;
A
#
# COMPACT_ATOMS: atom_id res chain seq x y z
N LEU A 1 8.83 -19.92 18.65
CA LEU A 1 9.15 -18.84 17.73
C LEU A 1 10.59 -18.95 17.20
N PHE A 2 11.59 -19.11 18.08
CA PHE A 2 13.00 -19.24 17.67
C PHE A 2 13.29 -20.43 16.76
N ASP A 3 12.66 -21.58 17.00
CA ASP A 3 12.84 -22.76 16.17
C ASP A 3 12.23 -22.58 14.77
N CYS A 4 11.11 -21.90 14.66
CA CYS A 4 10.50 -21.57 13.39
C CYS A 4 11.41 -20.64 12.56
N VAL A 5 11.98 -19.60 13.16
CA VAL A 5 12.91 -18.67 12.48
C VAL A 5 14.17 -19.41 12.02
N ARG A 6 14.69 -20.33 12.86
CA ARG A 6 15.86 -21.15 12.51
C ARG A 6 15.58 -22.09 11.34
N GLN A 7 14.41 -22.76 11.31
CA GLN A 7 13.99 -23.60 10.20
C GLN A 7 13.81 -22.83 8.89
N VAL A 8 13.18 -21.65 8.93
CA VAL A 8 13.03 -20.80 7.75
C VAL A 8 14.39 -20.36 7.21
N ARG A 9 15.33 -19.99 8.09
CA ARG A 9 16.69 -19.61 7.67
C ARG A 9 17.42 -20.80 7.02
N GLN A 10 17.29 -21.98 7.57
CA GLN A 10 17.91 -23.20 7.06
C GLN A 10 17.35 -23.60 5.69
N LEU A 11 16.03 -23.41 5.47
CA LEU A 11 15.37 -23.62 4.17
C LEU A 11 15.81 -22.59 3.12
N LEU A 12 16.02 -21.34 3.51
CA LEU A 12 16.54 -20.30 2.62
C LEU A 12 18.00 -20.56 2.20
N GLU A 13 18.80 -21.16 3.09
CA GLU A 13 20.21 -21.52 2.83
C GLU A 13 20.34 -22.78 1.98
N SER A 14 19.43 -23.75 2.12
CA SER A 14 19.44 -25.02 1.35
C SER A 14 18.94 -24.88 -0.09
N GLY A 15 18.21 -23.80 -0.41
CA GLY A 15 17.62 -23.63 -1.74
C GLY A 15 16.51 -24.62 -2.11
N ASP A 16 16.19 -25.54 -1.22
CA ASP A 16 15.11 -26.50 -1.38
C ASP A 16 13.79 -25.85 -0.96
N ALA A 17 12.94 -25.58 -1.92
CA ALA A 17 11.56 -25.21 -1.63
C ALA A 17 10.82 -26.45 -1.10
N PRO A 18 10.37 -26.45 0.17
CA PRO A 18 9.66 -27.60 0.71
C PRO A 18 8.39 -27.81 -0.12
N ALA A 19 8.18 -29.06 -0.55
CA ALA A 19 6.92 -29.46 -1.16
C ALA A 19 5.80 -29.18 -0.15
N ILE A 20 4.94 -28.17 -0.45
CA ILE A 20 3.82 -27.83 0.40
C ILE A 20 2.79 -28.95 0.27
N THR A 21 2.95 -30.00 1.07
CA THR A 21 1.86 -30.93 1.33
C THR A 21 0.87 -30.18 2.22
N ALA A 22 -0.27 -29.78 1.64
CA ALA A 22 -1.38 -29.20 2.37
C ALA A 22 -2.02 -30.30 3.26
N SER A 23 -1.29 -30.75 4.29
CA SER A 23 -1.87 -31.54 5.36
C SER A 23 -2.63 -30.55 6.25
N GLY A 24 -3.96 -30.67 6.26
CA GLY A 24 -4.85 -29.90 7.13
C GLY A 24 -4.61 -30.21 8.61
N ALA A 25 -3.43 -29.88 9.13
CA ALA A 25 -3.16 -29.96 10.55
C ALA A 25 -4.01 -28.86 11.26
N ALA A 26 -4.99 -29.28 12.02
CA ALA A 26 -5.70 -28.41 12.95
C ALA A 26 -4.65 -27.76 13.88
N GLY A 27 -4.50 -26.43 13.83
CA GLY A 27 -3.60 -25.68 14.70
C GLY A 27 -2.32 -25.12 14.05
N GLY A 28 -2.14 -25.22 12.74
CA GLY A 28 -0.98 -24.63 12.03
C GLY A 28 -1.19 -23.18 11.57
N VAL A 29 -0.07 -22.48 11.29
CA VAL A 29 -0.09 -21.18 10.61
C VAL A 29 -0.35 -21.41 9.12
N ARG A 30 -1.38 -20.72 8.60
CA ARG A 30 -1.77 -20.80 7.19
C ARG A 30 -1.21 -19.59 6.42
N LEU A 31 -0.38 -19.87 5.43
CA LEU A 31 0.16 -18.85 4.51
C LEU A 31 -0.64 -18.86 3.21
N MET A 32 -1.16 -17.70 2.80
CA MET A 32 -1.95 -17.57 1.57
C MET A 32 -1.92 -16.16 1.01
N SER A 33 -2.28 -15.99 -0.27
CA SER A 33 -2.52 -14.67 -0.84
C SER A 33 -3.86 -14.11 -0.40
N VAL A 34 -4.01 -12.77 -0.42
CA VAL A 34 -5.27 -12.08 -0.09
C VAL A 34 -6.43 -12.58 -0.95
N HIS A 35 -6.20 -12.84 -2.24
CA HIS A 35 -7.24 -13.37 -3.14
C HIS A 35 -7.78 -14.74 -2.69
N LYS A 36 -6.91 -15.60 -2.18
CA LYS A 36 -7.31 -16.92 -1.66
C LYS A 36 -8.01 -16.85 -0.32
N SER A 37 -7.89 -15.74 0.41
CA SER A 37 -8.56 -15.53 1.70
C SER A 37 -9.99 -14.99 1.55
N LYS A 38 -10.44 -14.65 0.34
CA LYS A 38 -11.77 -14.12 0.10
C LYS A 38 -12.84 -15.10 0.58
N GLY A 39 -13.75 -14.63 1.44
CA GLY A 39 -14.81 -15.45 2.05
C GLY A 39 -14.39 -16.29 3.26
N LEU A 40 -13.09 -16.27 3.63
CA LEU A 40 -12.58 -16.92 4.83
C LEU A 40 -12.37 -15.88 5.93
N GLU A 41 -12.43 -16.32 7.18
CA GLU A 41 -12.14 -15.51 8.36
C GLU A 41 -11.21 -16.28 9.29
N PHE A 42 -10.38 -15.54 10.03
CA PHE A 42 -9.38 -16.13 10.91
C PHE A 42 -9.32 -15.36 12.22
N PRO A 43 -9.12 -16.02 13.36
CA PRO A 43 -9.00 -15.33 14.65
C PRO A 43 -7.90 -14.28 14.65
N VAL A 44 -6.72 -14.63 14.12
CA VAL A 44 -5.56 -13.75 14.04
C VAL A 44 -5.04 -13.72 12.61
N VAL A 45 -4.82 -12.51 12.08
CA VAL A 45 -4.26 -12.29 10.72
C VAL A 45 -3.02 -11.43 10.79
N PHE A 46 -1.96 -11.90 10.12
CA PHE A 46 -0.76 -11.12 9.85
C PHE A 46 -0.78 -10.67 8.40
N LEU A 47 -0.79 -9.36 8.16
CA LEU A 47 -0.59 -8.79 6.83
C LEU A 47 0.89 -8.41 6.69
N ALA A 48 1.60 -9.13 5.85
CA ALA A 48 3.02 -8.91 5.56
C ALA A 48 3.21 -8.22 4.21
N ASP A 49 4.43 -7.72 3.98
CA ASP A 49 4.88 -7.11 2.70
C ASP A 49 4.08 -5.86 2.28
N LEU A 50 3.58 -5.09 3.26
CA LEU A 50 2.79 -3.87 3.02
C LEU A 50 3.61 -2.73 2.38
N ASN A 51 4.93 -2.84 2.34
CA ASN A 51 5.84 -1.86 1.73
C ASN A 51 6.15 -2.13 0.25
N ARG A 52 5.57 -3.18 -0.34
CA ARG A 52 5.73 -3.48 -1.75
C ARG A 52 5.05 -2.41 -2.60
N SER A 53 5.82 -1.79 -3.51
CA SER A 53 5.29 -0.79 -4.43
C SER A 53 4.26 -1.39 -5.38
N PHE A 54 3.25 -0.59 -5.72
CA PHE A 54 2.27 -0.98 -6.73
C PHE A 54 2.92 -1.24 -8.08
N ASN A 55 2.41 -2.24 -8.79
CA ASN A 55 2.93 -2.58 -10.11
C ASN A 55 2.49 -1.53 -11.15
N ARG A 56 3.48 -0.94 -11.86
CA ARG A 56 3.25 0.05 -12.92
C ARG A 56 3.69 -0.45 -14.30
N GLN A 57 4.17 -1.69 -14.42
CA GLN A 57 4.72 -2.22 -15.67
C GLN A 57 3.74 -2.18 -16.84
N ASP A 58 2.45 -2.31 -16.55
CA ASP A 58 1.42 -2.26 -17.60
C ASP A 58 1.21 -0.84 -18.15
N LEU A 59 1.58 0.20 -17.40
CA LEU A 59 1.49 1.60 -17.82
C LEU A 59 2.64 2.02 -18.74
N ASP A 60 3.76 1.30 -18.70
CA ASP A 60 4.96 1.59 -19.50
C ASP A 60 4.89 0.98 -20.92
N ARG A 61 3.77 0.35 -21.28
CA ARG A 61 3.60 -0.23 -22.62
C ARG A 61 3.49 0.85 -23.69
N PRO A 62 4.00 0.60 -24.91
CA PRO A 62 3.92 1.55 -26.02
C PRO A 62 2.50 1.94 -26.42
N VAL A 63 1.54 1.04 -26.16
CA VAL A 63 0.11 1.24 -26.43
C VAL A 63 -0.67 0.89 -25.19
N LEU A 64 -1.52 1.81 -24.75
CA LEU A 64 -2.48 1.61 -23.67
C LEU A 64 -3.89 1.56 -24.24
N VAL A 65 -4.72 0.70 -23.66
CA VAL A 65 -6.11 0.51 -24.06
C VAL A 65 -7.00 0.64 -22.81
N HIS A 66 -8.04 1.42 -22.91
CA HIS A 66 -9.04 1.56 -21.87
C HIS A 66 -10.44 1.34 -22.47
N PRO A 67 -11.32 0.53 -21.82
CA PRO A 67 -12.63 0.17 -22.39
C PRO A 67 -13.52 1.35 -22.75
N GLN A 68 -13.44 2.44 -21.99
CA GLN A 68 -14.30 3.63 -22.15
C GLN A 68 -13.59 4.78 -22.85
N LEU A 69 -12.27 4.94 -22.67
CA LEU A 69 -11.51 6.07 -23.19
C LEU A 69 -10.78 5.76 -24.51
N GLY A 70 -10.78 4.49 -24.94
CA GLY A 70 -10.18 4.07 -26.19
C GLY A 70 -8.70 3.74 -26.09
N VAL A 71 -7.90 4.18 -27.06
CA VAL A 71 -6.50 3.79 -27.23
C VAL A 71 -5.59 5.00 -27.20
N GLY A 72 -4.50 4.89 -26.46
CA GLY A 72 -3.40 5.86 -26.43
C GLY A 72 -2.07 5.18 -26.77
N ALA A 73 -1.32 5.75 -27.69
CA ALA A 73 -0.07 5.20 -28.15
C ALA A 73 1.09 6.21 -28.06
N GLU A 74 2.30 5.71 -27.97
CA GLU A 74 3.50 6.50 -28.19
C GLU A 74 3.58 6.96 -29.63
N ARG A 75 4.13 8.13 -29.86
CA ARG A 75 4.53 8.59 -31.18
C ARG A 75 6.00 8.28 -31.40
N VAL A 76 6.29 7.66 -32.55
CA VAL A 76 7.65 7.35 -32.98
C VAL A 76 7.94 8.12 -34.26
N GLU A 77 8.93 9.01 -34.21
CA GLU A 77 9.48 9.72 -35.37
C GLU A 77 10.78 9.04 -35.84
N VAL A 78 10.66 8.17 -36.81
CA VAL A 78 11.77 7.34 -37.27
C VAL A 78 12.93 8.16 -37.79
N GLU A 79 12.67 9.23 -38.55
CA GLU A 79 13.67 10.10 -39.13
C GLU A 79 14.53 10.80 -38.06
N ARG A 80 13.92 11.23 -36.97
CA ARG A 80 14.60 11.91 -35.86
C ARG A 80 15.00 10.96 -34.74
N ARG A 81 14.65 9.70 -34.83
CA ARG A 81 14.83 8.68 -33.78
C ARG A 81 14.27 9.12 -32.42
N LEU A 82 13.14 9.81 -32.44
CA LEU A 82 12.44 10.26 -31.22
C LEU A 82 11.25 9.35 -30.92
N ARG A 83 11.05 9.09 -29.63
CA ARG A 83 9.88 8.42 -29.09
C ARG A 83 9.35 9.25 -27.92
N TYR A 84 8.08 9.53 -27.94
CA TYR A 84 7.43 10.27 -26.85
C TYR A 84 5.99 9.87 -26.68
N ASP A 85 5.49 10.05 -25.46
CA ASP A 85 4.09 9.76 -25.13
C ASP A 85 3.18 10.82 -25.71
N THR A 86 2.09 10.40 -26.32
CA THR A 86 1.03 11.31 -26.74
C THR A 86 0.19 11.74 -25.55
N VAL A 87 -0.50 12.87 -25.67
CA VAL A 87 -1.43 13.36 -24.62
C VAL A 87 -2.49 12.30 -24.30
N SER A 88 -2.99 11.59 -25.32
CA SER A 88 -3.95 10.50 -25.11
C SER A 88 -3.34 9.34 -24.29
N LYS A 89 -2.11 8.94 -24.58
CA LYS A 89 -1.42 7.90 -23.79
C LYS A 89 -1.23 8.35 -22.34
N THR A 90 -0.76 9.58 -22.12
CA THR A 90 -0.56 10.13 -20.77
C THR A 90 -1.88 10.18 -19.99
N ALA A 91 -2.95 10.65 -20.61
CA ALA A 91 -4.28 10.68 -19.97
C ALA A 91 -4.79 9.27 -19.60
N LEU A 92 -4.59 8.29 -20.49
CA LEU A 92 -4.93 6.90 -20.21
C LEU A 92 -4.08 6.31 -19.08
N ALA A 93 -2.77 6.57 -19.07
CA ALA A 93 -1.88 6.10 -18.01
C ALA A 93 -2.31 6.61 -16.63
N LEU A 94 -2.66 7.90 -16.52
CA LEU A 94 -3.16 8.49 -15.27
C LEU A 94 -4.47 7.85 -14.81
N THR A 95 -5.38 7.59 -15.75
CA THR A 95 -6.66 6.95 -15.42
C THR A 95 -6.45 5.51 -14.96
N LEU A 96 -5.69 4.72 -15.71
CA LEU A 96 -5.39 3.33 -15.38
C LEU A 96 -4.63 3.21 -14.06
N GLU A 97 -3.69 4.13 -13.77
CA GLU A 97 -3.01 4.17 -12.48
C GLU A 97 -3.99 4.40 -11.33
N ARG A 98 -4.92 5.34 -11.48
CA ARG A 98 -5.93 5.62 -10.47
C ARG A 98 -6.87 4.44 -10.25
N GLU A 99 -7.28 3.77 -11.30
CA GLU A 99 -8.13 2.56 -11.21
C GLU A 99 -7.40 1.40 -10.56
N ALA A 100 -6.12 1.18 -10.92
CA ALA A 100 -5.28 0.15 -10.28
C ALA A 100 -5.12 0.42 -8.78
N LYS A 101 -4.84 1.67 -8.38
CA LYS A 101 -4.76 2.04 -6.96
C LYS A 101 -6.09 1.84 -6.22
N ALA A 102 -7.21 2.15 -6.86
CA ALA A 102 -8.53 1.91 -6.27
C ALA A 102 -8.79 0.41 -6.05
N GLU A 103 -8.34 -0.46 -6.95
CA GLU A 103 -8.45 -1.91 -6.77
C GLU A 103 -7.52 -2.42 -5.67
N GLU A 104 -6.28 -1.94 -5.59
CA GLU A 104 -5.36 -2.27 -4.49
C GLU A 104 -5.94 -1.87 -3.12
N LEU A 105 -6.63 -0.74 -3.05
CA LEU A 105 -7.30 -0.28 -1.83
C LEU A 105 -8.46 -1.22 -1.43
N ARG A 106 -9.22 -1.74 -2.42
CA ARG A 106 -10.24 -2.77 -2.16
C ARG A 106 -9.64 -4.08 -1.68
N ILE A 107 -8.51 -4.49 -2.26
CA ILE A 107 -7.78 -5.69 -1.84
C ILE A 107 -7.29 -5.53 -0.40
N LEU A 108 -6.72 -4.36 -0.06
CA LEU A 108 -6.30 -4.05 1.31
C LEU A 108 -7.48 -4.11 2.28
N TYR A 109 -8.62 -3.51 1.93
CA TYR A 109 -9.84 -3.59 2.74
C TYR A 109 -10.29 -5.04 2.97
N VAL A 110 -10.33 -5.85 1.90
CA VAL A 110 -10.65 -7.28 2.02
C VAL A 110 -9.68 -7.98 2.95
N ALA A 111 -8.38 -7.72 2.84
CA ALA A 111 -7.37 -8.32 3.69
C ALA A 111 -7.57 -7.95 5.17
N MET A 112 -7.84 -6.69 5.47
CA MET A 112 -8.05 -6.19 6.82
C MET A 112 -9.31 -6.79 7.47
N THR A 113 -10.35 -7.03 6.68
CA THR A 113 -11.61 -7.61 7.17
C THR A 113 -11.59 -9.14 7.35
N ARG A 114 -10.44 -9.79 7.15
CA ARG A 114 -10.31 -11.24 7.40
C ARG A 114 -10.06 -11.59 8.86
N ALA A 115 -9.61 -10.65 9.68
CA ALA A 115 -9.36 -10.86 11.10
C ALA A 115 -10.65 -10.75 11.92
N GLN A 116 -10.90 -11.77 12.74
CA GLN A 116 -12.02 -11.77 13.70
C GLN A 116 -11.63 -11.09 15.01
N GLU A 117 -10.45 -11.39 15.55
CA GLU A 117 -10.01 -10.93 16.85
C GLU A 117 -8.82 -9.99 16.77
N LYS A 118 -7.80 -10.32 15.97
CA LYS A 118 -6.56 -9.55 15.93
C LYS A 118 -5.99 -9.45 14.53
N LEU A 119 -5.75 -8.20 14.12
CA LEU A 119 -5.03 -7.86 12.89
C LEU A 119 -3.65 -7.31 13.25
N ILE A 120 -2.60 -7.90 12.67
CA ILE A 120 -1.21 -7.47 12.84
C ILE A 120 -0.68 -7.10 11.47
N MET A 121 -0.36 -5.83 11.29
CA MET A 121 0.17 -5.30 10.05
C MET A 121 1.68 -5.11 10.17
N VAL A 122 2.43 -5.67 9.21
CA VAL A 122 3.89 -5.63 9.21
C VAL A 122 4.39 -4.87 8.00
N CYS A 123 5.11 -3.79 8.25
CA CYS A 123 5.76 -2.98 7.23
C CYS A 123 7.24 -2.83 7.59
N SER A 124 8.14 -3.10 6.64
CA SER A 124 9.58 -3.00 6.83
C SER A 124 10.16 -2.00 5.84
N ARG A 125 10.88 -1.00 6.34
CA ARG A 125 11.46 0.06 5.50
C ARG A 125 12.91 0.34 5.86
N LYS A 126 13.71 0.70 4.85
CA LYS A 126 15.00 1.35 5.04
C LYS A 126 14.76 2.82 5.39
N ASN A 127 15.44 3.34 6.42
CA ASN A 127 15.34 4.73 6.88
C ASN A 127 13.88 5.14 7.24
N PRO A 128 13.24 4.47 8.20
CA PRO A 128 11.85 4.70 8.54
C PRO A 128 11.59 6.16 8.99
N ASP A 129 12.53 6.78 9.71
CA ASP A 129 12.39 8.15 10.23
C ASP A 129 12.26 9.18 9.11
N LYS A 130 13.12 9.08 8.07
CA LYS A 130 13.03 9.97 6.92
C LYS A 130 11.69 9.81 6.19
N HIS A 131 11.28 8.56 6.00
CA HIS A 131 10.04 8.24 5.30
C HIS A 131 8.80 8.73 6.05
N LEU A 132 8.77 8.55 7.38
CA LEU A 132 7.70 9.07 8.21
C LEU A 132 7.61 10.60 8.15
N LYS A 133 8.76 11.30 8.14
CA LYS A 133 8.79 12.78 7.96
C LYS A 133 8.19 13.21 6.63
N GLU A 134 8.49 12.49 5.55
CA GLU A 134 7.92 12.75 4.23
C GLU A 134 6.39 12.54 4.22
N LEU A 135 5.90 11.48 4.86
CA LEU A 135 4.47 11.22 4.99
C LEU A 135 3.77 12.23 5.91
N CYS A 136 4.41 12.66 6.99
CA CYS A 136 3.88 13.70 7.86
C CYS A 136 3.63 15.03 7.12
N ALA A 137 4.50 15.35 6.15
CA ALA A 137 4.32 16.54 5.33
C ALA A 137 3.10 16.48 4.38
N LEU A 138 2.59 15.27 4.12
CA LEU A 138 1.39 15.03 3.30
C LEU A 138 0.14 14.80 4.16
N ALA A 139 0.31 14.59 5.47
CA ALA A 139 -0.80 14.25 6.36
C ALA A 139 -1.58 15.52 6.76
N GLU A 140 -2.88 15.48 6.48
CA GLU A 140 -3.86 16.49 6.91
C GLU A 140 -5.07 15.79 7.53
N LEU A 141 -5.95 16.52 8.21
CA LEU A 141 -7.19 15.99 8.76
C LEU A 141 -8.42 16.58 8.05
N PRO A 142 -9.17 15.77 7.27
CA PRO A 142 -8.87 14.39 6.83
C PRO A 142 -7.75 14.31 5.80
N ALA A 143 -7.17 13.13 5.57
CA ALA A 143 -6.15 12.94 4.54
C ALA A 143 -6.69 13.37 3.16
N PRO A 144 -6.02 14.31 2.47
CA PRO A 144 -6.51 14.83 1.20
C PRO A 144 -6.40 13.75 0.10
N PRO A 145 -7.33 13.72 -0.88
CA PRO A 145 -7.32 12.74 -1.96
C PRO A 145 -6.00 12.70 -2.74
N GLU A 146 -5.34 13.83 -2.88
CA GLU A 146 -4.06 13.98 -3.57
C GLU A 146 -2.93 13.23 -2.82
N ALA A 147 -2.92 13.30 -1.49
CA ALA A 147 -1.97 12.56 -0.67
C ALA A 147 -2.20 11.04 -0.78
N VAL A 148 -3.46 10.61 -0.76
CA VAL A 148 -3.83 9.19 -0.96
C VAL A 148 -3.40 8.70 -2.34
N ALA A 149 -3.56 9.53 -3.38
CA ALA A 149 -3.15 9.20 -4.74
C ALA A 149 -1.62 9.21 -4.93
N ALA A 150 -0.88 10.01 -4.17
CA ALA A 150 0.57 10.15 -4.28
C ALA A 150 1.35 8.95 -3.73
N VAL A 151 0.81 8.21 -2.75
CA VAL A 151 1.50 7.07 -2.15
C VAL A 151 1.57 5.86 -3.09
N ASN A 152 2.61 5.04 -2.91
CA ASN A 152 2.98 3.98 -3.84
C ASN A 152 2.94 2.57 -3.25
N CYS A 153 2.49 2.41 -2.02
CA CYS A 153 2.36 1.08 -1.40
C CYS A 153 1.25 1.05 -0.34
N PRO A 154 0.69 -0.12 -0.01
CA PRO A 154 -0.36 -0.24 1.00
C PRO A 154 0.05 0.25 2.40
N GLY A 155 1.31 0.04 2.78
CA GLY A 155 1.85 0.49 4.07
C GLY A 155 1.79 2.01 4.23
N ASP A 156 2.03 2.75 3.16
CA ASP A 156 1.99 4.22 3.19
C ASP A 156 0.56 4.74 3.35
N TRP A 157 -0.46 4.08 2.77
CA TRP A 157 -1.86 4.41 3.04
C TRP A 157 -2.22 4.24 4.51
N LEU A 158 -1.77 3.13 5.12
CA LEU A 158 -2.02 2.87 6.54
C LEU A 158 -1.30 3.89 7.43
N LEU A 159 -0.05 4.20 7.13
CA LEU A 159 0.72 5.21 7.85
C LEU A 159 0.10 6.60 7.67
N LEU A 160 -0.30 6.98 6.45
CA LEU A 160 -0.97 8.24 6.19
C LEU A 160 -2.29 8.34 6.97
N ALA A 161 -3.09 7.28 6.98
CA ALA A 161 -4.33 7.23 7.75
C ALA A 161 -4.07 7.38 9.25
N LEU A 162 -3.05 6.72 9.80
CA LEU A 162 -2.66 6.85 11.20
C LEU A 162 -2.15 8.26 11.54
N LEU A 163 -1.31 8.83 10.68
CA LEU A 163 -0.80 10.19 10.83
C LEU A 163 -1.91 11.25 10.72
N SER A 164 -2.95 10.96 9.94
CA SER A 164 -4.14 11.81 9.79
C SER A 164 -5.20 11.57 10.88
N THR A 165 -4.83 11.04 12.04
CA THR A 165 -5.73 10.84 13.19
C THR A 165 -5.24 11.59 14.42
N TYR A 166 -6.15 11.82 15.38
CA TYR A 166 -5.79 12.41 16.66
C TYR A 166 -4.84 11.57 17.51
N GLN A 167 -4.63 10.29 17.15
CA GLN A 167 -3.72 9.36 17.83
C GLN A 167 -2.30 9.36 17.25
N ALA A 168 -2.00 10.28 16.34
CA ALA A 168 -0.67 10.41 15.72
C ALA A 168 0.47 10.77 16.70
N GLY A 169 0.15 11.14 17.95
CA GLY A 169 1.13 11.47 19.00
C GLY A 169 2.21 10.39 19.23
N VAL A 170 1.85 9.13 19.09
CA VAL A 170 2.81 8.01 19.21
C VAL A 170 3.93 8.11 18.17
N PHE A 171 3.62 8.57 16.96
CA PHE A 171 4.62 8.79 15.90
C PHE A 171 5.43 10.05 16.09
N HIS A 172 4.86 11.06 16.75
CA HIS A 172 5.57 12.28 17.12
C HIS A 172 6.74 11.99 18.07
N ASP A 173 6.50 11.20 19.10
CA ASP A 173 7.55 10.81 20.06
C ASP A 173 8.68 10.03 19.38
N TYR A 174 8.36 9.25 18.33
CA TYR A 174 9.33 8.46 17.59
C TYR A 174 10.11 9.27 16.55
N THR A 175 9.47 10.21 15.86
CA THR A 175 10.08 10.95 14.73
C THR A 175 10.58 12.33 15.10
N GLY A 176 10.15 12.89 16.24
CA GLY A 176 10.38 14.29 16.64
C GLY A 176 9.71 15.30 15.71
N VAL A 177 8.79 14.87 14.84
CA VAL A 177 8.03 15.75 13.95
C VAL A 177 6.75 16.17 14.65
N CYS A 178 6.60 17.48 14.92
CA CYS A 178 5.37 18.03 15.44
C CYS A 178 4.33 18.13 14.32
N LEU A 179 3.30 17.31 14.40
CA LEU A 179 2.10 17.49 13.59
C LEU A 179 1.32 18.64 14.20
N LEU A 180 1.50 19.83 13.67
CA LEU A 180 0.71 21.01 14.04
C LEU A 180 -0.72 20.83 13.54
N TYR A 181 -1.51 20.06 14.27
CA TYR A 181 -2.95 20.13 14.11
C TYR A 181 -3.45 21.44 14.72
N THR A 182 -3.59 22.44 13.91
CA THR A 182 -4.45 23.58 14.22
C THR A 182 -5.90 23.11 14.12
N SER A 183 -6.38 22.31 15.07
CA SER A 183 -7.81 22.18 15.22
C SER A 183 -8.33 23.52 15.73
N PRO A 184 -9.34 24.12 15.09
CA PRO A 184 -10.02 25.25 15.70
C PRO A 184 -10.57 24.76 17.04
N SER A 185 -10.10 25.38 18.11
CA SER A 185 -10.59 25.09 19.46
C SER A 185 -12.11 25.27 19.48
N PRO A 186 -12.88 24.35 20.07
CA PRO A 186 -14.34 24.52 20.22
C PRO A 186 -14.74 25.74 21.03
N ARG A 187 -13.75 26.50 21.56
CA ARG A 187 -13.97 27.72 22.39
C ARG A 187 -14.15 29.02 21.61
N ASP A 188 -13.85 29.03 20.29
CA ASP A 188 -13.95 30.26 19.50
C ASP A 188 -15.31 30.51 18.85
N SER A 189 -16.32 29.68 19.14
CA SER A 189 -17.68 29.84 18.63
C SER A 189 -18.70 30.47 19.59
N THR A 190 -18.23 31.09 20.70
CA THR A 190 -19.12 31.80 21.62
C THR A 190 -18.61 33.19 21.91
N SER A 191 -18.71 34.09 20.92
CA SER A 191 -18.83 35.52 21.17
C SER A 191 -19.28 36.25 19.91
N SER A 192 -20.59 36.33 19.74
CA SER A 192 -21.32 37.48 19.19
C SER A 192 -22.80 37.22 19.30
#